data_de656558da553a2d65b9b13fbfddd236
#
_entry.id   de656558da553a2d65b9b13fbfddd236
#
_cell.length_a   1.000
_cell.length_b   1.000
_cell.length_c   1.000
_cell.angle_alpha   90.00
_cell.angle_beta   90.00
_cell.angle_gamma   90.00
#
_symmetry.space_group_name_H-M   'P 1'
#
loop_
_entity.id
_entity.type
_entity.pdbx_description
1 polymer ?
#
loop_
_entity_poly.entity_id
_entity_poly.type
_entity_poly.pdbx_seq_one_letter_code
_entity_poly.pdbx_strand_id
1 'polypeptide(L)'
;MTGLPMTPKAPSPSAATLILPLPAEAKITGFDHVMLDWNPSGHEPEHVYTLPHFDFHFYSLSEADQMAIMPTAPDFEKRASRIPEPQYVPAGYVAAHLLMKSPAPAATIPMMGLHWIDGAAAELHGTTFTTTFLWGSYDGRFIFIEPMITKAHIESTKSVPGNSVVTAVKAPAKYDRAGYYPDRYSVRWDSSAKEYQISLDGLKPQK
;
A
#
# COMPACT_ATOMS: atom_id res chain seq x y z
N MET A 1 17.86 -1.66 -18.69
CA MET A 1 17.23 -2.33 -17.55
C MET A 1 16.47 -3.54 -18.08
N THR A 2 16.90 -4.73 -17.74
CA THR A 2 16.19 -5.99 -18.07
C THR A 2 14.89 -5.99 -17.28
N GLY A 3 13.76 -6.14 -17.97
CA GLY A 3 12.45 -6.21 -17.32
C GLY A 3 12.42 -7.31 -16.28
N LEU A 4 11.97 -6.96 -15.09
CA LEU A 4 11.74 -7.94 -14.01
C LEU A 4 10.70 -8.96 -14.50
N PRO A 5 10.98 -10.28 -14.45
CA PRO A 5 10.00 -11.29 -14.79
C PRO A 5 8.95 -11.32 -13.68
N MET A 6 7.77 -10.75 -13.94
CA MET A 6 6.63 -10.87 -13.07
C MET A 6 5.57 -11.73 -13.79
N THR A 7 5.51 -12.96 -13.41
CA THR A 7 4.33 -13.78 -13.67
C THR A 7 3.30 -13.41 -12.60
N PRO A 8 2.03 -13.12 -12.93
CA PRO A 8 0.99 -12.94 -11.93
C PRO A 8 0.79 -14.27 -11.21
N LYS A 9 1.57 -14.51 -10.17
CA LYS A 9 1.30 -15.58 -9.23
C LYS A 9 0.17 -15.05 -8.35
N ALA A 10 -0.88 -15.86 -8.19
CA ALA A 10 -1.84 -15.59 -7.12
C ALA A 10 -1.06 -15.27 -5.85
N PRO A 11 -1.43 -14.23 -5.09
CA PRO A 11 -0.71 -13.87 -3.87
C PRO A 11 -0.46 -15.16 -3.11
N SER A 12 0.80 -15.41 -2.74
CA SER A 12 1.09 -16.51 -1.83
C SER A 12 0.15 -16.32 -0.66
N PRO A 13 -0.61 -17.34 -0.23
CA PRO A 13 -1.55 -17.13 0.85
C PRO A 13 -0.78 -16.46 1.96
N SER A 14 -1.14 -15.22 2.27
CA SER A 14 -0.61 -14.51 3.43
C SER A 14 -0.82 -15.46 4.59
N ALA A 15 0.15 -15.66 5.44
CA ALA A 15 -0.02 -16.58 6.57
C ALA A 15 -1.15 -16.11 7.49
N ALA A 16 -1.52 -14.83 7.41
CA ALA A 16 -2.73 -14.25 8.00
C ALA A 16 -3.10 -12.96 7.28
N THR A 17 -4.37 -12.83 6.93
CA THR A 17 -5.01 -11.56 6.55
C THR A 17 -6.02 -11.20 7.63
N LEU A 18 -5.96 -9.98 8.13
CA LEU A 18 -6.91 -9.44 9.09
C LEU A 18 -7.58 -8.19 8.50
N ILE A 19 -8.89 -8.12 8.61
CA ILE A 19 -9.65 -6.91 8.30
C ILE A 19 -10.05 -6.26 9.60
N LEU A 20 -9.61 -5.02 9.80
CA LEU A 20 -9.79 -4.25 11.02
C LEU A 20 -10.68 -3.03 10.71
N PRO A 21 -11.93 -3.00 11.18
CA PRO A 21 -12.77 -1.82 11.02
C PRO A 21 -12.14 -0.65 11.77
N LEU A 22 -12.14 0.53 11.15
CA LEU A 22 -11.73 1.75 11.83
C LEU A 22 -12.82 2.25 12.79
N PRO A 23 -12.44 2.86 13.91
CA PRO A 23 -13.40 3.42 14.87
C PRO A 23 -14.18 4.57 14.24
N ALA A 24 -15.35 4.88 14.80
CA ALA A 24 -16.26 5.90 14.26
C ALA A 24 -15.59 7.28 14.11
N GLU A 25 -14.67 7.61 15.01
CA GLU A 25 -13.90 8.85 15.02
C GLU A 25 -12.97 8.97 13.78
N ALA A 26 -12.51 7.84 13.26
CA ALA A 26 -11.65 7.80 12.08
C ALA A 26 -12.40 8.06 10.76
N LYS A 27 -13.73 8.04 10.74
CA LYS A 27 -14.54 8.29 9.53
C LYS A 27 -14.25 9.65 8.88
N ILE A 28 -13.83 10.63 9.67
CA ILE A 28 -13.43 11.95 9.16
C ILE A 28 -12.21 11.86 8.21
N THR A 29 -11.40 10.81 8.31
CA THR A 29 -10.22 10.62 7.45
C THR A 29 -10.60 10.22 6.01
N GLY A 30 -11.80 9.68 5.82
CA GLY A 30 -12.22 9.09 4.54
C GLY A 30 -11.76 7.63 4.36
N PHE A 31 -11.02 7.06 5.31
CA PHE A 31 -10.71 5.63 5.35
C PHE A 31 -11.84 4.86 6.04
N ASP A 32 -12.12 3.67 5.54
CA ASP A 32 -13.19 2.77 6.02
C ASP A 32 -12.64 1.69 6.96
N HIS A 33 -11.61 0.98 6.50
CA HIS A 33 -11.01 -0.13 7.22
C HIS A 33 -9.53 -0.30 6.88
N VAL A 34 -8.84 -1.15 7.64
CA VAL A 34 -7.47 -1.60 7.35
C VAL A 34 -7.48 -3.08 7.06
N MET A 35 -6.89 -3.47 5.93
CA MET A 35 -6.51 -4.86 5.69
C MET A 35 -5.04 -5.01 6.00
N LEU A 36 -4.71 -5.92 6.90
CA LEU A 36 -3.36 -6.23 7.33
C LEU A 36 -2.99 -7.63 6.83
N ASP A 37 -1.96 -7.69 6.00
CA ASP A 37 -1.40 -8.94 5.50
C ASP A 37 -0.03 -9.22 6.11
N TRP A 38 0.18 -10.45 6.58
CA TRP A 38 1.47 -10.95 6.99
C TRP A 38 2.07 -11.85 5.91
N ASN A 39 3.21 -11.45 5.36
CA ASN A 39 3.95 -12.16 4.31
C ASN A 39 5.25 -12.76 4.87
N PRO A 40 5.23 -13.99 5.43
CA PRO A 40 6.40 -14.60 6.08
C PRO A 40 7.55 -14.91 5.12
N SER A 41 7.27 -15.06 3.84
CA SER A 41 8.26 -15.32 2.78
C SER A 41 8.38 -14.17 1.80
N GLY A 42 7.72 -13.05 2.08
CA GLY A 42 7.57 -11.96 1.14
C GLY A 42 6.71 -12.35 -0.08
N HIS A 43 6.71 -11.47 -1.08
CA HIS A 43 6.01 -11.66 -2.35
C HIS A 43 6.77 -11.01 -3.52
N GLU A 44 6.21 -11.09 -4.72
CA GLU A 44 6.72 -10.41 -5.91
C GLU A 44 6.77 -8.87 -5.76
N PRO A 45 7.70 -8.14 -6.42
CA PRO A 45 8.69 -8.67 -7.37
C PRO A 45 9.82 -9.44 -6.71
N GLU A 46 10.26 -10.53 -7.38
CA GLU A 46 11.38 -11.34 -6.89
C GLU A 46 12.62 -10.47 -6.68
N HIS A 47 13.35 -10.73 -5.61
CA HIS A 47 14.54 -9.98 -5.16
C HIS A 47 14.28 -8.55 -4.65
N VAL A 48 13.02 -8.09 -4.62
CA VAL A 48 12.64 -6.78 -4.06
C VAL A 48 11.91 -6.98 -2.73
N TYR A 49 10.73 -7.58 -2.73
CA TYR A 49 9.87 -7.72 -1.54
C TYR A 49 9.87 -9.13 -0.97
N THR A 50 11.00 -9.83 -1.03
CA THR A 50 11.14 -11.25 -0.61
C THR A 50 11.45 -11.43 0.88
N LEU A 51 11.59 -10.34 1.65
CA LEU A 51 11.79 -10.40 3.10
C LEU A 51 10.45 -10.51 3.83
N PRO A 52 10.42 -11.12 5.03
CA PRO A 52 9.23 -11.14 5.87
C PRO A 52 8.74 -9.73 6.19
N HIS A 53 7.51 -9.39 5.82
CA HIS A 53 6.95 -8.05 5.98
C HIS A 53 5.45 -8.06 6.20
N PHE A 54 4.93 -6.93 6.63
CA PHE A 54 3.51 -6.64 6.76
C PHE A 54 3.10 -5.57 5.75
N ASP A 55 1.91 -5.75 5.17
CA ASP A 55 1.25 -4.78 4.30
C ASP A 55 0.05 -4.22 5.05
N PHE A 56 0.03 -2.89 5.24
CA PHE A 56 -1.02 -2.19 5.97
C PHE A 56 -1.86 -1.38 4.97
N HIS A 57 -2.89 -2.00 4.39
CA HIS A 57 -3.75 -1.34 3.42
C HIS A 57 -4.84 -0.53 4.13
N PHE A 58 -4.77 0.79 4.05
CA PHE A 58 -5.83 1.69 4.54
C PHE A 58 -6.80 1.99 3.38
N TYR A 59 -7.93 1.32 3.37
CA TYR A 59 -8.92 1.44 2.30
C TYR A 59 -9.85 2.62 2.50
N SER A 60 -10.15 3.33 1.38
CA SER A 60 -11.11 4.42 1.31
C SER A 60 -12.45 4.02 0.66
N LEU A 61 -12.68 2.74 0.47
CA LEU A 61 -13.94 2.15 0.00
C LEU A 61 -14.41 1.11 1.03
N SER A 62 -15.68 0.69 0.93
CA SER A 62 -16.22 -0.32 1.82
C SER A 62 -15.57 -1.69 1.60
N GLU A 63 -15.57 -2.54 2.62
CA GLU A 63 -15.10 -3.93 2.50
C GLU A 63 -15.87 -4.67 1.39
N ALA A 64 -17.18 -4.43 1.24
CA ALA A 64 -17.98 -5.05 0.19
C ALA A 64 -17.52 -4.63 -1.22
N ASP A 65 -17.19 -3.34 -1.43
CA ASP A 65 -16.67 -2.85 -2.70
C ASP A 65 -15.26 -3.38 -2.97
N GLN A 66 -14.43 -3.51 -1.93
CA GLN A 66 -13.11 -4.13 -2.01
C GLN A 66 -13.21 -5.58 -2.47
N MET A 67 -14.05 -6.37 -1.82
CA MET A 67 -14.28 -7.78 -2.14
C MET A 67 -14.85 -8.00 -3.54
N ALA A 68 -15.51 -6.98 -4.12
CA ALA A 68 -16.04 -7.03 -5.47
C ALA A 68 -14.97 -6.81 -6.56
N ILE A 69 -13.75 -6.42 -6.22
CA ILE A 69 -12.64 -6.29 -7.18
C ILE A 69 -12.11 -7.70 -7.53
N MET A 70 -12.78 -8.36 -8.46
CA MET A 70 -12.47 -9.74 -8.83
C MET A 70 -12.40 -9.90 -10.36
N PRO A 71 -11.43 -10.67 -10.88
CA PRO A 71 -11.33 -10.96 -12.31
C PRO A 71 -12.56 -11.61 -12.92
N THR A 72 -13.40 -12.23 -12.08
CA THR A 72 -14.67 -12.85 -12.47
C THR A 72 -15.83 -11.84 -12.60
N ALA A 73 -15.65 -10.59 -12.16
CA ALA A 73 -16.68 -9.57 -12.29
C ALA A 73 -16.84 -9.18 -13.77
N PRO A 74 -18.08 -9.06 -14.28
CA PRO A 74 -18.35 -8.83 -15.71
C PRO A 74 -17.72 -7.55 -16.28
N ASP A 75 -17.49 -6.54 -15.45
CA ASP A 75 -16.93 -5.24 -15.81
C ASP A 75 -15.49 -5.05 -15.35
N PHE A 76 -14.83 -6.10 -14.84
CA PHE A 76 -13.47 -6.04 -14.30
C PHE A 76 -12.46 -5.46 -15.29
N GLU A 77 -12.39 -6.01 -16.51
CA GLU A 77 -11.45 -5.55 -17.56
C GLU A 77 -11.61 -4.04 -17.84
N LYS A 78 -12.85 -3.59 -17.94
CA LYS A 78 -13.18 -2.18 -18.18
C LYS A 78 -12.76 -1.29 -17.02
N ARG A 79 -13.03 -1.71 -15.78
CA ARG A 79 -12.72 -0.92 -14.58
C ARG A 79 -11.23 -0.94 -14.27
N ALA A 80 -10.58 -2.09 -14.36
CA ALA A 80 -9.15 -2.25 -14.15
C ALA A 80 -8.29 -1.51 -15.19
N SER A 81 -8.83 -1.26 -16.39
CA SER A 81 -8.16 -0.46 -17.43
C SER A 81 -8.20 1.05 -17.19
N ARG A 82 -9.04 1.53 -16.26
CA ARG A 82 -9.12 2.96 -15.94
C ARG A 82 -8.03 3.34 -14.97
N ILE A 83 -7.17 4.26 -15.41
CA ILE A 83 -6.03 4.75 -14.65
C ILE A 83 -6.39 6.12 -14.06
N PRO A 84 -6.00 6.44 -12.81
CA PRO A 84 -6.15 7.77 -12.24
C PRO A 84 -5.50 8.85 -13.11
N GLU A 85 -6.12 10.02 -13.17
CA GLU A 85 -5.55 11.16 -13.88
C GLU A 85 -4.21 11.59 -13.25
N PRO A 86 -3.25 12.09 -14.07
CA PRO A 86 -1.88 12.37 -13.61
C PRO A 86 -1.78 13.30 -12.40
N GLN A 87 -2.72 14.22 -12.23
CA GLN A 87 -2.74 15.14 -11.08
C GLN A 87 -3.01 14.46 -9.74
N TYR A 88 -3.61 13.27 -9.76
CA TYR A 88 -3.89 12.47 -8.56
C TYR A 88 -2.76 11.47 -8.25
N VAL A 89 -1.80 11.32 -9.15
CA VAL A 89 -0.66 10.41 -8.96
C VAL A 89 0.47 11.15 -8.23
N PRO A 90 0.99 10.61 -7.11
CA PRO A 90 2.15 11.20 -6.46
C PRO A 90 3.36 11.28 -7.38
N ALA A 91 4.12 12.36 -7.28
CA ALA A 91 5.27 12.59 -8.15
C ALA A 91 6.29 11.45 -8.06
N GLY A 92 6.67 10.90 -9.23
CA GLY A 92 7.63 9.80 -9.33
C GLY A 92 7.04 8.40 -9.14
N TYR A 93 5.75 8.29 -8.82
CA TYR A 93 5.09 6.98 -8.75
C TYR A 93 4.81 6.42 -10.14
N VAL A 94 4.99 5.11 -10.26
CA VAL A 94 4.80 4.34 -11.50
C VAL A 94 3.83 3.20 -11.20
N ALA A 95 2.84 3.03 -12.07
CA ALA A 95 1.90 1.91 -11.95
C ALA A 95 2.61 0.57 -12.22
N ALA A 96 2.31 -0.44 -11.41
CA ALA A 96 2.95 -1.76 -11.49
C ALA A 96 2.90 -2.37 -12.90
N HIS A 97 1.79 -2.19 -13.63
CA HIS A 97 1.63 -2.72 -14.99
C HIS A 97 2.69 -2.19 -15.98
N LEU A 98 3.17 -0.96 -15.79
CA LEU A 98 4.23 -0.39 -16.65
C LEU A 98 5.58 -1.04 -16.33
N LEU A 99 5.86 -1.33 -15.07
CA LEU A 99 7.06 -2.06 -14.66
C LEU A 99 7.02 -3.51 -15.15
N MET A 100 5.84 -4.13 -15.12
CA MET A 100 5.59 -5.49 -15.63
C MET A 100 5.51 -5.58 -17.15
N LYS A 101 5.39 -4.45 -17.84
CA LYS A 101 5.13 -4.39 -19.29
C LYS A 101 3.90 -5.20 -19.72
N SER A 102 2.83 -5.10 -18.93
CA SER A 102 1.56 -5.82 -19.11
C SER A 102 0.38 -4.86 -19.19
N PRO A 103 -0.79 -5.28 -19.69
CA PRO A 103 -2.02 -4.50 -19.55
C PRO A 103 -2.39 -4.29 -18.07
N ALA A 104 -3.01 -3.15 -17.72
CA ALA A 104 -3.39 -2.84 -16.36
C ALA A 104 -4.28 -3.91 -15.70
N PRO A 105 -5.29 -4.51 -16.38
CA PRO A 105 -6.07 -5.60 -15.80
C PRO A 105 -5.24 -6.82 -15.37
N ALA A 106 -4.20 -7.16 -16.14
CA ALA A 106 -3.32 -8.29 -15.81
C ALA A 106 -2.41 -8.04 -14.60
N ALA A 107 -2.19 -6.77 -14.24
CA ALA A 107 -1.44 -6.35 -13.05
C ALA A 107 -2.35 -5.93 -11.89
N THR A 108 -3.66 -6.01 -12.07
CA THR A 108 -4.64 -5.68 -11.04
C THR A 108 -4.84 -6.89 -10.13
N ILE A 109 -4.48 -6.74 -8.87
CA ILE A 109 -4.58 -7.81 -7.87
C ILE A 109 -6.02 -7.88 -7.34
N PRO A 110 -6.63 -9.08 -7.28
CA PRO A 110 -7.96 -9.25 -6.71
C PRO A 110 -8.05 -8.63 -5.31
N MET A 111 -9.14 -7.93 -5.02
CA MET A 111 -9.43 -7.22 -3.77
C MET A 111 -8.48 -6.04 -3.45
N MET A 112 -7.42 -5.82 -4.22
CA MET A 112 -6.44 -4.75 -3.98
C MET A 112 -6.40 -3.71 -5.10
N GLY A 113 -6.66 -4.10 -6.35
CA GLY A 113 -6.51 -3.17 -7.47
C GLY A 113 -5.07 -3.10 -8.02
N LEU A 114 -4.76 -2.02 -8.71
CA LEU A 114 -3.47 -1.78 -9.35
C LEU A 114 -2.56 -0.98 -8.42
N HIS A 115 -1.41 -1.55 -8.05
CA HIS A 115 -0.42 -0.91 -7.19
C HIS A 115 0.40 0.14 -7.94
N TRP A 116 0.76 1.20 -7.22
CA TRP A 116 1.63 2.28 -7.65
C TRP A 116 2.82 2.36 -6.71
N ILE A 117 4.02 2.37 -7.28
CA ILE A 117 5.30 2.22 -6.59
C ILE A 117 6.11 3.48 -6.83
N ASP A 118 6.78 4.00 -5.81
CA ASP A 118 7.76 5.09 -6.01
C ASP A 118 8.92 4.58 -6.87
N GLY A 119 9.04 5.09 -8.09
CA GLY A 119 10.11 4.70 -9.00
C GLY A 119 11.54 5.02 -8.50
N ALA A 120 11.64 5.88 -7.48
CA ALA A 120 12.91 6.21 -6.82
C ALA A 120 13.13 5.42 -5.53
N ALA A 121 12.26 4.46 -5.18
CA ALA A 121 12.41 3.64 -3.99
C ALA A 121 13.73 2.86 -4.03
N ALA A 122 14.50 2.92 -2.96
CA ALA A 122 15.87 2.41 -2.93
C ALA A 122 15.97 0.90 -3.19
N GLU A 123 14.96 0.15 -2.79
CA GLU A 123 14.84 -1.29 -3.02
C GLU A 123 14.73 -1.66 -4.50
N LEU A 124 14.18 -0.78 -5.34
CA LEU A 124 14.15 -0.97 -6.81
C LEU A 124 15.53 -0.76 -7.44
N HIS A 125 16.47 -0.19 -6.69
CA HIS A 125 17.83 0.14 -7.14
C HIS A 125 18.93 -0.66 -6.38
N GLY A 126 18.55 -1.83 -5.84
CA GLY A 126 19.50 -2.78 -5.25
C GLY A 126 19.77 -2.58 -3.75
N THR A 127 19.10 -1.66 -3.08
CA THR A 127 19.14 -1.57 -1.61
C THR A 127 18.19 -2.61 -1.02
N THR A 128 18.55 -3.16 0.12
CA THR A 128 17.67 -4.09 0.83
C THR A 128 16.37 -3.41 1.24
N PHE A 129 15.23 -4.01 0.94
CA PHE A 129 13.91 -3.55 1.35
C PHE A 129 13.80 -3.49 2.88
N THR A 130 13.33 -2.38 3.39
CA THR A 130 13.01 -2.19 4.82
C THR A 130 11.59 -1.69 5.02
N THR A 131 11.24 -0.63 4.32
CA THR A 131 9.90 -0.05 4.33
C THR A 131 9.68 0.75 3.04
N THR A 132 8.47 0.73 2.53
CA THR A 132 8.04 1.53 1.38
C THR A 132 6.59 1.98 1.56
N PHE A 133 6.13 2.89 0.71
CA PHE A 133 4.76 3.39 0.75
C PHE A 133 4.16 3.28 -0.64
N LEU A 134 3.11 2.49 -0.76
CA LEU A 134 2.42 2.23 -2.01
C LEU A 134 1.06 2.94 -2.02
N TRP A 135 0.51 3.07 -3.22
CA TRP A 135 -0.85 3.50 -3.46
C TRP A 135 -1.54 2.44 -4.31
N GLY A 136 -2.83 2.22 -4.09
CA GLY A 136 -3.60 1.29 -4.91
C GLY A 136 -4.77 1.97 -5.59
N SER A 137 -5.01 1.65 -6.85
CA SER A 137 -6.10 2.24 -7.64
C SER A 137 -7.00 1.20 -8.28
N TYR A 138 -8.26 1.56 -8.45
CA TYR A 138 -9.23 0.81 -9.24
C TYR A 138 -10.28 1.75 -9.81
N ASP A 139 -10.74 1.48 -11.03
CA ASP A 139 -11.76 2.26 -11.72
C ASP A 139 -11.43 3.76 -11.82
N GLY A 140 -10.14 4.08 -12.06
CA GLY A 140 -9.66 5.43 -12.24
C GLY A 140 -9.48 6.25 -10.95
N ARG A 141 -9.54 5.62 -9.78
CA ARG A 141 -9.40 6.28 -8.47
C ARG A 141 -8.43 5.55 -7.57
N PHE A 142 -7.76 6.29 -6.69
CA PHE A 142 -7.04 5.68 -5.58
C PHE A 142 -8.03 5.18 -4.53
N ILE A 143 -7.85 3.92 -4.11
CA ILE A 143 -8.75 3.21 -3.20
C ILE A 143 -8.10 2.81 -1.89
N PHE A 144 -6.77 2.78 -1.82
CA PHE A 144 -6.01 2.59 -0.59
C PHE A 144 -4.65 3.27 -0.65
N ILE A 145 -4.05 3.43 0.51
CA ILE A 145 -2.64 3.71 0.74
C ILE A 145 -2.06 2.63 1.63
N GLU A 146 -0.76 2.34 1.46
CA GLU A 146 -0.15 1.15 2.05
C GLU A 146 1.29 1.39 2.49
N PRO A 147 1.54 1.58 3.79
CA PRO A 147 2.86 1.30 4.35
C PRO A 147 3.14 -0.20 4.28
N MET A 148 4.20 -0.60 3.57
CA MET A 148 4.69 -1.97 3.52
C MET A 148 6.01 -2.04 4.29
N ILE A 149 6.10 -2.86 5.36
CA ILE A 149 7.15 -2.72 6.37
C ILE A 149 7.68 -4.09 6.76
N THR A 150 9.01 -4.29 6.64
CA THR A 150 9.61 -5.56 7.06
C THR A 150 9.51 -5.76 8.57
N LYS A 151 9.33 -7.02 8.98
CA LYS A 151 9.34 -7.42 10.39
C LYS A 151 10.62 -6.92 11.09
N ALA A 152 11.76 -7.05 10.45
CA ALA A 152 13.04 -6.59 11.00
C ALA A 152 13.06 -5.07 11.24
N HIS A 153 12.48 -4.26 10.33
CA HIS A 153 12.37 -2.82 10.52
C HIS A 153 11.46 -2.47 11.70
N ILE A 154 10.30 -3.14 11.82
CA ILE A 154 9.40 -2.96 12.96
C ILE A 154 10.15 -3.27 14.27
N GLU A 155 10.83 -4.42 14.34
CA GLU A 155 11.54 -4.85 15.55
C GLU A 155 12.71 -3.92 15.92
N SER A 156 13.37 -3.32 14.93
CA SER A 156 14.49 -2.40 15.12
C SER A 156 14.10 -1.12 15.90
N THR A 157 12.81 -0.73 15.88
CA THR A 157 12.34 0.47 16.58
C THR A 157 12.55 0.45 18.09
N LYS A 158 12.69 -0.74 18.68
CA LYS A 158 13.08 -0.89 20.10
C LYS A 158 14.47 -0.32 20.44
N SER A 159 15.32 -0.19 19.42
CA SER A 159 16.73 0.18 19.59
C SER A 159 17.07 1.58 19.06
N VAL A 160 16.07 2.30 18.52
CA VAL A 160 16.30 3.69 18.05
C VAL A 160 15.90 4.70 19.13
N PRO A 161 16.50 5.92 19.11
CA PRO A 161 16.09 6.99 20.04
C PRO A 161 14.59 7.28 19.97
N GLY A 162 13.94 7.33 21.13
CA GLY A 162 12.49 7.56 21.22
C GLY A 162 11.62 6.40 20.80
N ASN A 163 12.21 5.23 20.49
CA ASN A 163 11.50 4.02 20.06
C ASN A 163 10.55 4.26 18.87
N SER A 164 10.91 5.17 17.96
CA SER A 164 10.05 5.56 16.84
C SER A 164 10.86 5.91 15.60
N VAL A 165 10.39 5.44 14.45
CA VAL A 165 10.89 5.83 13.12
C VAL A 165 9.75 6.48 12.37
N VAL A 166 10.00 7.66 11.80
CA VAL A 166 9.02 8.44 11.04
C VAL A 166 9.50 8.56 9.60
N THR A 167 8.61 8.28 8.65
CA THR A 167 8.90 8.32 7.21
C THR A 167 7.93 9.25 6.51
N ALA A 168 8.43 10.18 5.70
CA ALA A 168 7.61 11.09 4.91
C ALA A 168 6.88 10.36 3.78
N VAL A 169 5.66 10.80 3.49
CA VAL A 169 4.83 10.31 2.38
C VAL A 169 4.83 11.32 1.25
N LYS A 170 5.05 10.87 0.02
CA LYS A 170 4.89 11.70 -1.18
C LYS A 170 3.42 11.87 -1.50
N ALA A 171 2.94 13.11 -1.50
CA ALA A 171 1.57 13.47 -1.83
C ALA A 171 1.39 13.72 -3.33
N PRO A 172 0.21 13.47 -3.91
CA PRO A 172 -0.16 13.93 -5.24
C PRO A 172 -0.37 15.46 -5.25
N ALA A 173 -0.43 16.05 -6.45
CA ALA A 173 -0.75 17.47 -6.60
C ALA A 173 -2.19 17.80 -6.18
N LYS A 174 -3.11 16.84 -6.34
CA LYS A 174 -4.51 16.90 -5.93
C LYS A 174 -4.97 15.52 -5.46
N TYR A 175 -6.02 15.51 -4.66
CA TYR A 175 -6.71 14.28 -4.29
C TYR A 175 -8.04 14.20 -5.03
N ASP A 176 -8.42 13.00 -5.47
CA ASP A 176 -9.66 12.74 -6.21
C ASP A 176 -10.89 12.64 -5.29
N ARG A 177 -10.65 12.62 -3.99
CA ARG A 177 -11.68 12.52 -2.95
C ARG A 177 -11.33 13.44 -1.77
N ALA A 178 -12.32 14.14 -1.25
CA ALA A 178 -12.15 14.88 -0.01
C ALA A 178 -11.90 13.94 1.16
N GLY A 179 -10.98 14.32 2.05
CA GLY A 179 -10.62 13.51 3.21
C GLY A 179 -9.40 14.09 3.94
N TYR A 180 -8.87 13.33 4.90
CA TYR A 180 -7.64 13.66 5.60
C TYR A 180 -6.55 12.69 5.18
N TYR A 181 -5.48 13.21 4.61
CA TYR A 181 -4.38 12.40 4.07
C TYR A 181 -3.10 12.65 4.84
N PRO A 182 -2.29 11.59 5.08
CA PRO A 182 -1.05 11.69 5.83
C PRO A 182 0.04 12.41 5.02
N ASP A 183 0.93 13.13 5.71
CA ASP A 183 2.20 13.59 5.16
C ASP A 183 3.38 12.71 5.60
N ARG A 184 3.14 11.77 6.51
CA ARG A 184 4.11 10.79 7.01
C ARG A 184 3.39 9.59 7.62
N TYR A 185 4.13 8.53 7.86
CA TYR A 185 3.73 7.40 8.71
C TYR A 185 4.84 7.11 9.70
N SER A 186 4.50 6.43 10.78
CA SER A 186 5.46 6.05 11.79
C SER A 186 5.31 4.61 12.25
N VAL A 187 6.43 4.04 12.68
CA VAL A 187 6.50 2.78 13.40
C VAL A 187 7.06 3.09 14.78
N ARG A 188 6.32 2.75 15.84
CA ARG A 188 6.69 3.02 17.21
C ARG A 188 6.60 1.75 18.06
N TRP A 189 7.55 1.58 18.97
CA TRP A 189 7.47 0.62 20.05
C TRP A 189 6.96 1.29 21.33
N ASP A 190 5.81 0.83 21.83
CA ASP A 190 5.32 1.23 23.15
C ASP A 190 5.79 0.21 24.17
N SER A 191 6.77 0.61 25.00
CA SER A 191 7.34 -0.26 26.02
C SER A 191 6.39 -0.55 27.18
N SER A 192 5.40 0.31 27.42
CA SER A 192 4.40 0.15 28.48
C SER A 192 3.32 -0.84 28.06
N ALA A 193 2.78 -0.71 26.85
CA ALA A 193 1.81 -1.62 26.28
C ALA A 193 2.46 -2.90 25.73
N LYS A 194 3.79 -2.90 25.50
CA LYS A 194 4.56 -3.99 24.84
C LYS A 194 4.03 -4.30 23.45
N GLU A 195 3.71 -3.26 22.71
CA GLU A 195 3.16 -3.38 21.34
C GLU A 195 3.87 -2.46 20.36
N TYR A 196 3.80 -2.81 19.07
CA TYR A 196 4.18 -1.93 17.99
C TYR A 196 2.96 -1.18 17.48
N GLN A 197 3.13 0.09 17.21
CA GLN A 197 2.11 0.97 16.66
C GLN A 197 2.55 1.44 15.29
N ILE A 198 1.71 1.21 14.29
CA ILE A 198 1.89 1.73 12.94
C ILE A 198 0.80 2.79 12.73
N SER A 199 1.20 4.00 12.44
CA SER A 199 0.30 5.15 12.35
C SER A 199 0.46 5.91 11.05
N LEU A 200 -0.64 6.41 10.52
CA LEU A 200 -0.65 7.48 9.53
C LEU A 200 -0.68 8.81 10.27
N ASP A 201 0.33 9.64 10.09
CA ASP A 201 0.54 10.85 10.86
C ASP A 201 0.47 12.11 9.98
N GLY A 202 0.30 13.27 10.64
CA GLY A 202 0.24 14.56 9.96
C GLY A 202 -0.95 14.69 9.01
N LEU A 203 -2.08 14.08 9.37
CA LEU A 203 -3.30 14.09 8.58
C LEU A 203 -3.77 15.53 8.29
N LYS A 204 -3.87 15.89 7.01
CA LYS A 204 -4.28 17.22 6.54
C LYS A 204 -5.55 17.10 5.70
N PRO A 205 -6.53 18.01 5.90
CA PRO A 205 -7.72 18.02 5.06
C PRO A 205 -7.35 18.36 3.63
N GLN A 206 -7.89 17.58 2.70
CA GLN A 206 -7.77 17.79 1.25
C GLN A 206 -9.16 17.87 0.64
N LYS A 207 -9.31 18.71 -0.41
CA LYS A 207 -10.58 18.94 -1.11
C LYS A 207 -10.52 18.40 -2.53
#